data_ca6f70c81dc9539bb317bdebc03d99e2
#
_entry.id   ca6f70c81dc9539bb317bdebc03d99e2
#
_cell.length_a   1.000
_cell.length_b   1.000
_cell.length_c   1.000
_cell.angle_alpha   90.00
_cell.angle_beta   90.00
_cell.angle_gamma   90.00
#
_symmetry.space_group_name_H-M   'P 1'
#
loop_
_entity.id
_entity.type
_entity.pdbx_description
1 polymer ?
#
loop_
_entity_poly.entity_id
_entity_poly.type
_entity_poly.pdbx_seq_one_letter_code
_entity_poly.pdbx_strand_id
1 'polypeptide(L)'
;MKKIILVIFAIFFTTNLLAHSTNIDFNSKDNCTKRKSMLNGIAKLKTHKGGEIIKFNSYTGFDQRTVLIDGHLKNPIEITGYLQLPKGNDKVPIVFYTHSSGGPGDYVWNDFVYHATQNLLKNGIGVLFIDNFCPRGARATWRDQSKVPLINGAIDAMMALKVLQSHPRSNGKFGTTGHSRGGTNSFYLSDVKFTSKFIEGTKGFDAILPEAAECRMA
;
A
#
# COMPACT_ATOMS: atom_id res chain seq x y z
N MET A 1 4.25 -13.81 53.97
CA MET A 1 3.45 -14.01 52.75
C MET A 1 3.08 -12.62 52.21
N LYS A 2 3.79 -12.16 51.19
CA LYS A 2 3.54 -10.84 50.57
C LYS A 2 2.50 -11.02 49.47
N LYS A 3 1.33 -10.41 49.62
CA LYS A 3 0.30 -10.33 48.58
C LYS A 3 0.78 -9.39 47.47
N ILE A 4 1.01 -9.95 46.29
CA ILE A 4 1.26 -9.18 45.07
C ILE A 4 -0.10 -8.71 44.55
N ILE A 5 -0.39 -7.43 44.68
CA ILE A 5 -1.55 -6.79 44.05
C ILE A 5 -1.18 -6.53 42.59
N LEU A 6 -1.78 -7.32 41.69
CA LEU A 6 -1.68 -7.11 40.25
C LEU A 6 -2.59 -5.91 39.88
N VAL A 7 -2.02 -4.74 39.72
CA VAL A 7 -2.76 -3.59 39.22
C VAL A 7 -2.79 -3.70 37.70
N ILE A 8 -3.91 -4.16 37.16
CA ILE A 8 -4.19 -4.13 35.73
C ILE A 8 -4.54 -2.66 35.41
N PHE A 9 -3.58 -1.94 34.85
CA PHE A 9 -3.84 -0.66 34.23
C PHE A 9 -4.60 -0.90 32.93
N ALA A 10 -5.91 -0.86 32.99
CA ALA A 10 -6.74 -0.67 31.82
C ALA A 10 -6.55 0.78 31.37
N ILE A 11 -5.63 1.00 30.45
CA ILE A 11 -5.51 2.28 29.77
C ILE A 11 -6.69 2.36 28.80
N PHE A 12 -7.80 2.91 29.26
CA PHE A 12 -8.84 3.41 28.39
C PHE A 12 -8.25 4.59 27.60
N PHE A 13 -7.71 4.32 26.42
CA PHE A 13 -7.56 5.36 25.42
C PHE A 13 -8.97 5.76 24.97
N THR A 14 -9.52 6.78 25.63
CA THR A 14 -10.56 7.57 25.01
C THR A 14 -9.92 8.35 23.87
N THR A 15 -9.71 7.69 22.75
CA THR A 15 -9.43 8.37 21.50
C THR A 15 -10.70 9.16 21.17
N ASN A 16 -10.63 10.49 21.32
CA ASN A 16 -11.56 11.36 20.61
C ASN A 16 -11.42 11.00 19.13
N LEU A 17 -12.32 10.16 18.63
CA LEU A 17 -12.56 9.96 17.21
C LEU A 17 -13.06 11.30 16.65
N LEU A 18 -12.14 12.22 16.41
CA LEU A 18 -12.36 13.26 15.43
C LEU A 18 -12.44 12.52 14.10
N ALA A 19 -13.65 12.06 13.77
CA ALA A 19 -13.98 11.69 12.41
C ALA A 19 -13.50 12.84 11.55
N HIS A 20 -12.43 12.63 10.81
CA HIS A 20 -11.96 13.61 9.85
C HIS A 20 -13.05 13.71 8.80
N SER A 21 -13.96 14.67 8.99
CA SER A 21 -14.96 15.03 8.01
C SER A 21 -14.24 15.53 6.77
N THR A 22 -13.93 14.60 5.88
CA THR A 22 -13.45 14.94 4.56
C THR A 22 -14.69 15.20 3.71
N ASN A 23 -14.83 16.38 3.13
CA ASN A 23 -15.85 16.70 2.13
C ASN A 23 -15.65 15.93 0.81
N ILE A 24 -14.80 14.91 0.81
CA ILE A 24 -14.60 14.04 -0.35
C ILE A 24 -15.59 12.89 -0.21
N ASP A 25 -16.65 12.92 -1.01
CA ASP A 25 -17.59 11.82 -1.11
C ASP A 25 -16.93 10.61 -1.79
N PHE A 26 -16.26 9.80 -0.97
CA PHE A 26 -15.70 8.52 -1.42
C PHE A 26 -16.79 7.47 -1.74
N ASN A 27 -18.05 7.76 -1.43
CA ASN A 27 -19.18 6.93 -1.83
C ASN A 27 -19.71 7.27 -3.22
N SER A 28 -19.29 8.41 -3.80
CA SER A 28 -19.71 8.74 -5.14
C SER A 28 -19.24 7.64 -6.11
N LYS A 29 -20.17 7.11 -6.87
CA LYS A 29 -19.89 6.11 -7.92
C LYS A 29 -18.85 6.61 -8.93
N ASP A 30 -18.60 7.90 -8.95
CA ASP A 30 -17.74 8.56 -9.95
C ASP A 30 -16.24 8.43 -9.70
N ASN A 31 -15.79 8.08 -8.50
CA ASN A 31 -14.35 8.11 -8.18
C ASN A 31 -13.56 6.99 -8.85
N CYS A 32 -14.16 5.81 -9.09
CA CYS A 32 -13.51 4.71 -9.83
C CYS A 32 -14.22 4.35 -11.16
N THR A 33 -15.40 4.87 -11.47
CA THR A 33 -16.17 4.52 -12.69
C THR A 33 -15.45 4.93 -13.98
N LYS A 34 -14.59 5.92 -13.92
CA LYS A 34 -13.75 6.35 -15.04
C LYS A 34 -12.33 5.75 -14.98
N ARG A 35 -12.13 4.72 -14.18
CA ARG A 35 -10.81 4.08 -13.93
C ARG A 35 -9.72 5.07 -13.50
N LYS A 36 -10.11 6.14 -12.82
CA LYS A 36 -9.18 7.13 -12.26
C LYS A 36 -8.84 6.77 -10.84
N SER A 37 -7.58 6.97 -10.46
CA SER A 37 -7.15 6.74 -9.10
C SER A 37 -7.83 7.68 -8.09
N MET A 38 -8.20 7.14 -6.93
CA MET A 38 -8.65 7.91 -5.78
C MET A 38 -7.53 8.72 -5.12
N LEU A 39 -6.27 8.38 -5.35
CA LEU A 39 -5.12 9.01 -4.69
C LEU A 39 -4.98 10.50 -5.00
N ASN A 40 -5.45 10.95 -6.16
CA ASN A 40 -5.54 12.38 -6.48
C ASN A 40 -6.44 13.17 -5.49
N GLY A 41 -7.47 12.52 -4.96
CA GLY A 41 -8.31 13.08 -3.91
C GLY A 41 -7.58 13.13 -2.56
N ILE A 42 -6.87 12.06 -2.22
CA ILE A 42 -6.08 11.94 -0.99
C ILE A 42 -5.02 13.04 -0.92
N ALA A 43 -4.31 13.31 -2.02
CA ALA A 43 -3.30 14.36 -2.10
C ALA A 43 -3.82 15.77 -1.75
N LYS A 44 -5.12 15.99 -1.86
CA LYS A 44 -5.77 17.28 -1.53
C LYS A 44 -6.15 17.40 -0.05
N LEU A 45 -6.14 16.31 0.70
CA LEU A 45 -6.48 16.33 2.13
C LEU A 45 -5.43 17.07 2.94
N LYS A 46 -5.85 17.86 3.92
CA LYS A 46 -4.92 18.60 4.81
C LYS A 46 -3.93 17.68 5.53
N THR A 47 -4.38 16.49 5.88
CA THR A 47 -3.61 15.46 6.59
C THR A 47 -2.54 14.79 5.73
N HIS A 48 -2.67 14.89 4.40
CA HIS A 48 -1.78 14.22 3.43
C HIS A 48 -1.08 15.23 2.50
N LYS A 49 -0.95 16.49 2.93
CA LYS A 49 -0.27 17.51 2.14
C LYS A 49 1.21 17.22 1.97
N GLY A 50 1.74 17.61 0.82
CA GLY A 50 3.17 17.61 0.54
C GLY A 50 3.71 16.32 -0.07
N GLY A 51 2.84 15.39 -0.43
CA GLY A 51 3.22 14.22 -1.24
C GLY A 51 3.06 14.48 -2.74
N GLU A 52 3.57 13.57 -3.52
CA GLU A 52 3.54 13.61 -4.99
C GLU A 52 2.81 12.41 -5.57
N ILE A 53 2.19 12.61 -6.73
CA ILE A 53 1.55 11.54 -7.51
C ILE A 53 2.61 10.91 -8.41
N ILE A 54 2.82 9.61 -8.22
CA ILE A 54 3.67 8.78 -9.05
C ILE A 54 2.80 7.95 -9.98
N LYS A 55 3.02 8.03 -11.28
CA LYS A 55 2.35 7.19 -12.28
C LYS A 55 3.35 6.24 -12.89
N PHE A 56 2.96 4.99 -13.04
CA PHE A 56 3.82 3.97 -13.62
C PHE A 56 3.03 2.89 -14.35
N ASN A 57 3.66 2.29 -15.34
CA ASN A 57 3.10 1.15 -16.05
C ASN A 57 3.21 -0.11 -15.20
N SER A 58 2.14 -0.85 -15.12
CA SER A 58 2.03 -2.13 -14.45
C SER A 58 1.26 -3.12 -15.33
N TYR A 59 0.89 -4.27 -14.75
CA TYR A 59 0.22 -5.33 -15.45
C TYR A 59 -0.90 -5.92 -14.59
N THR A 60 -1.82 -6.67 -15.22
CA THR A 60 -2.85 -7.42 -14.51
C THR A 60 -2.62 -8.92 -14.67
N GLY A 61 -2.36 -9.61 -13.57
CA GLY A 61 -2.23 -11.06 -13.49
C GLY A 61 -3.44 -11.69 -12.80
N PHE A 62 -3.68 -12.98 -13.02
CA PHE A 62 -4.75 -13.73 -12.35
C PHE A 62 -4.26 -14.37 -11.04
N ASP A 63 -3.07 -14.94 -11.07
CA ASP A 63 -2.47 -15.69 -9.97
C ASP A 63 -0.94 -15.66 -10.08
N GLN A 64 -0.26 -16.29 -9.14
CA GLN A 64 1.20 -16.39 -9.13
C GLN A 64 1.72 -17.14 -10.36
N ARG A 65 1.04 -18.19 -10.82
CA ARG A 65 1.43 -18.96 -12.01
C ARG A 65 1.43 -18.07 -13.25
N THR A 66 0.40 -17.22 -13.41
CA THR A 66 0.33 -16.26 -14.52
C THR A 66 1.57 -15.36 -14.57
N VAL A 67 2.08 -14.95 -13.40
CA VAL A 67 3.31 -14.14 -13.31
C VAL A 67 4.53 -14.97 -13.68
N LEU A 68 4.67 -16.17 -13.13
CA LEU A 68 5.85 -17.02 -13.34
C LEU A 68 6.04 -17.44 -14.81
N ILE A 69 4.95 -17.52 -15.60
CA ILE A 69 4.99 -17.82 -17.03
C ILE A 69 4.88 -16.58 -17.93
N ASP A 70 5.05 -15.38 -17.37
CA ASP A 70 4.98 -14.09 -18.05
C ASP A 70 3.61 -13.77 -18.70
N GLY A 71 2.56 -14.50 -18.32
CA GLY A 71 1.21 -14.32 -18.86
C GLY A 71 0.56 -12.97 -18.49
N HIS A 72 1.01 -12.32 -17.40
CA HIS A 72 0.55 -10.99 -16.96
C HIS A 72 0.97 -9.88 -17.94
N LEU A 73 2.08 -10.02 -18.67
CA LEU A 73 2.60 -9.00 -19.59
C LEU A 73 1.62 -8.63 -20.71
N LYS A 74 0.62 -9.48 -20.96
CA LYS A 74 -0.42 -9.25 -21.97
C LYS A 74 -1.47 -8.20 -21.57
N ASN A 75 -1.52 -7.83 -20.30
CA ASN A 75 -2.54 -6.96 -19.73
C ASN A 75 -1.93 -5.72 -19.08
N PRO A 76 -1.33 -4.80 -19.87
CA PRO A 76 -0.72 -3.57 -19.34
C PRO A 76 -1.78 -2.62 -18.78
N ILE A 77 -1.41 -1.89 -17.72
CA ILE A 77 -2.27 -0.91 -17.06
C ILE A 77 -1.43 0.21 -16.42
N GLU A 78 -1.90 1.45 -16.47
CA GLU A 78 -1.29 2.55 -15.71
C GLU A 78 -1.81 2.53 -14.27
N ILE A 79 -0.90 2.52 -13.31
CA ILE A 79 -1.18 2.57 -11.88
C ILE A 79 -0.73 3.90 -11.32
N THR A 80 -1.43 4.36 -10.29
CA THR A 80 -1.09 5.57 -9.56
C THR A 80 -0.65 5.23 -8.15
N GLY A 81 0.45 5.82 -7.73
CA GLY A 81 0.93 5.86 -6.35
C GLY A 81 0.88 7.28 -5.80
N TYR A 82 0.81 7.41 -4.48
CA TYR A 82 0.98 8.66 -3.76
C TYR A 82 2.15 8.53 -2.80
N LEU A 83 3.23 9.25 -3.08
CA LEU A 83 4.47 9.22 -2.30
C LEU A 83 4.50 10.39 -1.33
N GLN A 84 4.59 10.09 -0.04
CA GLN A 84 4.89 11.05 1.02
C GLN A 84 6.32 10.88 1.48
N LEU A 85 7.05 11.97 1.56
CA LEU A 85 8.44 12.00 2.01
C LEU A 85 8.60 12.86 3.27
N PRO A 86 9.56 12.53 4.15
CA PRO A 86 9.94 13.41 5.24
C PRO A 86 10.36 14.80 4.74
N LYS A 87 10.24 15.80 5.60
CA LYS A 87 10.74 17.15 5.30
C LYS A 87 12.24 17.12 5.03
N GLY A 88 12.69 18.04 4.19
CA GLY A 88 14.11 18.15 3.81
C GLY A 88 14.40 17.53 2.44
N ASN A 89 15.68 17.42 2.09
CA ASN A 89 16.15 16.97 0.78
C ASN A 89 16.99 15.68 0.84
N ASP A 90 17.14 15.09 2.03
CA ASP A 90 17.93 13.88 2.20
C ASP A 90 17.30 12.67 1.48
N LYS A 91 18.14 11.78 1.01
CA LYS A 91 17.70 10.48 0.50
C LYS A 91 17.26 9.60 1.67
N VAL A 92 16.09 9.00 1.56
CA VAL A 92 15.44 8.24 2.62
C VAL A 92 15.04 6.85 2.16
N PRO A 93 14.88 5.88 3.07
CA PRO A 93 14.22 4.63 2.75
C PRO A 93 12.74 4.88 2.49
N ILE A 94 12.10 4.02 1.69
CA ILE A 94 10.68 4.14 1.33
C ILE A 94 9.95 2.84 1.65
N VAL A 95 8.85 2.93 2.39
CA VAL A 95 7.93 1.82 2.66
C VAL A 95 6.73 1.90 1.73
N PHE A 96 6.43 0.81 1.06
CA PHE A 96 5.26 0.66 0.20
C PHE A 96 4.11 0.12 1.05
N TYR A 97 3.02 0.84 1.07
CA TYR A 97 1.80 0.43 1.75
C TYR A 97 0.77 -0.05 0.73
N THR A 98 0.40 -1.33 0.81
CA THR A 98 -0.67 -1.91 0.00
C THR A 98 -1.95 -2.01 0.82
N HIS A 99 -3.06 -1.48 0.28
CA HIS A 99 -4.34 -1.42 0.97
C HIS A 99 -5.01 -2.80 1.11
N SER A 100 -5.95 -2.89 2.03
CA SER A 100 -6.80 -4.05 2.25
C SER A 100 -7.85 -4.21 1.14
N SER A 101 -8.80 -5.14 1.33
CA SER A 101 -9.97 -5.30 0.46
C SER A 101 -10.91 -4.07 0.44
N GLY A 102 -10.74 -3.14 1.38
CA GLY A 102 -11.43 -1.83 1.41
C GLY A 102 -10.99 -0.90 0.28
N GLY A 103 -9.81 -1.14 -0.28
CA GLY A 103 -9.26 -0.34 -1.37
C GLY A 103 -8.51 0.90 -0.87
N PRO A 104 -8.15 1.83 -1.76
CA PRO A 104 -7.38 3.02 -1.40
C PRO A 104 -8.11 3.96 -0.43
N GLY A 105 -9.39 3.75 -0.16
CA GLY A 105 -10.12 4.42 0.92
C GLY A 105 -9.50 4.16 2.29
N ASP A 106 -8.86 3.02 2.51
CA ASP A 106 -8.17 2.68 3.76
C ASP A 106 -7.12 3.73 4.15
N TYR A 107 -6.47 4.36 3.18
CA TYR A 107 -5.46 5.39 3.42
C TYR A 107 -6.03 6.68 4.04
N VAL A 108 -7.33 6.86 3.94
CA VAL A 108 -8.04 8.06 4.42
C VAL A 108 -8.82 7.80 5.69
N TRP A 109 -9.49 6.65 5.76
CA TRP A 109 -10.45 6.34 6.82
C TRP A 109 -9.86 5.55 7.97
N ASN A 110 -8.67 4.97 7.78
CA ASN A 110 -8.03 4.14 8.78
C ASN A 110 -7.03 4.97 9.60
N ASP A 111 -7.42 5.34 10.83
CA ASP A 111 -6.57 6.09 11.74
C ASP A 111 -5.24 5.38 12.02
N PHE A 112 -5.24 4.04 12.05
CA PHE A 112 -4.01 3.27 12.21
C PHE A 112 -3.03 3.54 11.05
N VAL A 113 -3.50 3.49 9.80
CA VAL A 113 -2.67 3.78 8.62
C VAL A 113 -2.13 5.21 8.67
N TYR A 114 -2.98 6.16 9.06
CA TYR A 114 -2.57 7.55 9.23
C TYR A 114 -1.46 7.69 10.27
N HIS A 115 -1.66 7.17 11.48
CA HIS A 115 -0.68 7.29 12.57
C HIS A 115 0.62 6.53 12.25
N ALA A 116 0.54 5.34 11.65
CA ALA A 116 1.70 4.59 11.20
C ALA A 116 2.51 5.39 10.17
N THR A 117 1.82 6.01 9.20
CA THR A 117 2.46 6.88 8.19
C THR A 117 3.15 8.08 8.84
N GLN A 118 2.47 8.78 9.76
CA GLN A 118 3.08 9.92 10.44
C GLN A 118 4.33 9.52 11.25
N ASN A 119 4.30 8.35 11.89
CA ASN A 119 5.44 7.81 12.61
C ASN A 119 6.61 7.48 11.67
N LEU A 120 6.35 6.87 10.52
CA LEU A 120 7.38 6.59 9.52
C LEU A 120 8.03 7.88 9.02
N LEU A 121 7.22 8.88 8.63
CA LEU A 121 7.70 10.17 8.15
C LEU A 121 8.53 10.91 9.23
N LYS A 122 8.09 10.89 10.48
CA LYS A 122 8.82 11.49 11.62
C LYS A 122 10.17 10.82 11.85
N ASN A 123 10.30 9.54 11.54
CA ASN A 123 11.54 8.77 11.66
C ASN A 123 12.38 8.76 10.37
N GLY A 124 12.11 9.66 9.42
CA GLY A 124 12.93 9.79 8.22
C GLY A 124 12.63 8.74 7.15
N ILE A 125 11.47 8.11 7.18
CA ILE A 125 11.06 7.05 6.23
C ILE A 125 9.92 7.56 5.37
N GLY A 126 10.07 7.50 4.03
CA GLY A 126 9.02 7.81 3.08
C GLY A 126 7.97 6.70 3.00
N VAL A 127 6.75 7.04 2.56
CA VAL A 127 5.65 6.08 2.39
C VAL A 127 5.03 6.25 1.02
N LEU A 128 4.96 5.16 0.25
CA LEU A 128 4.24 5.08 -1.00
C LEU A 128 2.92 4.34 -0.80
N PHE A 129 1.81 4.99 -1.07
CA PHE A 129 0.49 4.37 -1.20
C PHE A 129 0.21 4.03 -2.66
N ILE A 130 -0.31 2.84 -2.95
CA ILE A 130 -0.59 2.37 -4.31
C ILE A 130 -2.08 2.13 -4.46
N ASP A 131 -2.69 2.59 -5.55
CA ASP A 131 -4.08 2.30 -5.89
C ASP A 131 -4.15 1.11 -6.85
N ASN A 132 -4.30 -0.08 -6.29
CA ASN A 132 -4.38 -1.32 -7.06
C ASN A 132 -5.76 -1.54 -7.71
N PHE A 133 -6.80 -0.81 -7.31
CA PHE A 133 -8.19 -1.13 -7.63
C PHE A 133 -8.84 -0.22 -8.65
N CYS A 134 -8.81 1.10 -8.44
CA CYS A 134 -9.52 2.02 -9.33
C CYS A 134 -9.11 1.92 -10.79
N PRO A 135 -7.82 1.77 -11.14
CA PRO A 135 -7.43 1.54 -12.52
C PRO A 135 -8.05 0.27 -13.13
N ARG A 136 -8.33 -0.76 -12.30
CA ARG A 136 -8.97 -2.02 -12.70
C ARG A 136 -10.51 -1.99 -12.62
N GLY A 137 -11.10 -0.80 -12.37
CA GLY A 137 -12.55 -0.60 -12.33
C GLY A 137 -13.22 -1.07 -11.03
N ALA A 138 -12.45 -1.32 -9.99
CA ALA A 138 -12.97 -1.67 -8.67
C ALA A 138 -12.63 -0.60 -7.65
N ARG A 139 -13.56 -0.32 -6.73
CA ARG A 139 -13.33 0.56 -5.59
C ARG A 139 -12.89 -0.22 -4.36
N ALA A 140 -13.50 -1.36 -4.17
CA ALA A 140 -13.25 -2.30 -3.08
C ALA A 140 -13.56 -3.72 -3.53
N THR A 141 -12.97 -4.72 -2.87
CA THR A 141 -13.18 -6.15 -3.19
C THR A 141 -13.72 -6.96 -2.01
N TRP A 142 -14.04 -6.33 -0.88
CA TRP A 142 -14.51 -7.01 0.34
C TRP A 142 -15.79 -7.84 0.16
N ARG A 143 -16.65 -7.47 -0.81
CA ARG A 143 -17.83 -8.27 -1.19
C ARG A 143 -17.57 -9.30 -2.27
N ASP A 144 -16.50 -9.10 -3.06
CA ASP A 144 -16.18 -9.95 -4.18
C ASP A 144 -14.69 -9.81 -4.52
N GLN A 145 -13.89 -10.74 -4.01
CA GLN A 145 -12.43 -10.72 -4.15
C GLN A 145 -11.97 -11.01 -5.59
N SER A 146 -12.85 -11.59 -6.43
CA SER A 146 -12.52 -11.92 -7.82
C SER A 146 -12.41 -10.70 -8.74
N LYS A 147 -12.97 -9.55 -8.35
CA LYS A 147 -12.94 -8.31 -9.15
C LYS A 147 -11.52 -7.83 -9.48
N VAL A 148 -10.62 -7.99 -8.54
CA VAL A 148 -9.19 -7.74 -8.75
C VAL A 148 -8.43 -8.90 -8.14
N PRO A 149 -7.79 -9.76 -8.93
CA PRO A 149 -7.00 -10.87 -8.41
C PRO A 149 -5.94 -10.39 -7.40
N LEU A 150 -5.74 -11.20 -6.34
CA LEU A 150 -4.92 -10.84 -5.19
C LEU A 150 -3.49 -10.44 -5.59
N ILE A 151 -2.89 -11.17 -6.52
CA ILE A 151 -1.50 -11.00 -6.97
C ILE A 151 -1.20 -9.59 -7.52
N ASN A 152 -2.23 -8.84 -7.94
CA ASN A 152 -2.03 -7.54 -8.58
C ASN A 152 -1.40 -6.50 -7.66
N GLY A 153 -1.64 -6.57 -6.34
CA GLY A 153 -0.97 -5.68 -5.40
C GLY A 153 0.53 -5.90 -5.35
N ALA A 154 0.98 -7.15 -5.45
CA ALA A 154 2.39 -7.49 -5.49
C ALA A 154 3.03 -7.10 -6.84
N ILE A 155 2.35 -7.33 -7.97
CA ILE A 155 2.80 -6.87 -9.30
C ILE A 155 3.02 -5.36 -9.29
N ASP A 156 2.02 -4.59 -8.81
CA ASP A 156 2.08 -3.14 -8.78
C ASP A 156 3.21 -2.64 -7.87
N ALA A 157 3.44 -3.30 -6.73
CA ALA A 157 4.54 -2.96 -5.84
C ALA A 157 5.90 -3.19 -6.51
N MET A 158 6.08 -4.27 -7.27
CA MET A 158 7.32 -4.51 -8.03
C MET A 158 7.54 -3.48 -9.13
N MET A 159 6.49 -3.08 -9.84
CA MET A 159 6.59 -2.05 -10.88
C MET A 159 6.87 -0.68 -10.28
N ALA A 160 6.28 -0.35 -9.13
CA ALA A 160 6.59 0.85 -8.37
C ALA A 160 8.04 0.85 -7.87
N LEU A 161 8.54 -0.30 -7.37
CA LEU A 161 9.93 -0.47 -6.95
C LEU A 161 10.89 -0.12 -8.09
N LYS A 162 10.63 -0.64 -9.29
CA LYS A 162 11.44 -0.36 -10.48
C LYS A 162 11.57 1.14 -10.78
N VAL A 163 10.47 1.89 -10.60
CA VAL A 163 10.46 3.35 -10.79
C VAL A 163 11.17 4.07 -9.66
N LEU A 164 10.90 3.68 -8.40
CA LEU A 164 11.44 4.39 -7.24
C LEU A 164 12.92 4.11 -6.95
N GLN A 165 13.51 3.08 -7.56
CA GLN A 165 14.97 2.89 -7.51
C GLN A 165 15.74 4.08 -8.07
N SER A 166 15.20 4.79 -9.05
CA SER A 166 15.80 6.00 -9.65
C SER A 166 15.26 7.31 -9.07
N HIS A 167 14.38 7.26 -8.07
CA HIS A 167 13.82 8.46 -7.47
C HIS A 167 14.90 9.27 -6.73
N PRO A 168 15.00 10.60 -6.95
CA PRO A 168 16.10 11.42 -6.43
C PRO A 168 16.18 11.42 -4.90
N ARG A 169 15.06 11.23 -4.22
CA ARG A 169 14.96 11.17 -2.76
C ARG A 169 15.06 9.73 -2.20
N SER A 170 15.23 8.71 -3.03
CA SER A 170 15.44 7.34 -2.57
C SER A 170 16.89 7.08 -2.19
N ASN A 171 17.14 6.42 -1.05
CA ASN A 171 18.45 5.92 -0.67
C ASN A 171 18.70 4.46 -1.12
N GLY A 172 17.78 3.89 -1.93
CA GLY A 172 17.86 2.52 -2.43
C GLY A 172 17.42 1.45 -1.43
N LYS A 173 16.87 1.84 -0.27
CA LYS A 173 16.30 0.91 0.72
C LYS A 173 14.79 0.96 0.67
N PHE A 174 14.15 -0.22 0.53
CA PHE A 174 12.73 -0.34 0.35
C PHE A 174 12.13 -1.37 1.29
N GLY A 175 11.02 -0.99 1.93
CA GLY A 175 10.18 -1.91 2.70
C GLY A 175 8.81 -2.06 2.08
N THR A 176 8.07 -3.09 2.49
CA THR A 176 6.66 -3.25 2.14
C THR A 176 5.85 -3.69 3.35
N THR A 177 4.65 -3.16 3.47
CA THR A 177 3.66 -3.53 4.47
C THR A 177 2.26 -3.41 3.90
N GLY A 178 1.30 -3.93 4.61
CA GLY A 178 -0.12 -3.81 4.32
C GLY A 178 -0.95 -4.73 5.19
N HIS A 179 -2.23 -4.41 5.33
CA HIS A 179 -3.15 -5.14 6.18
C HIS A 179 -4.04 -6.07 5.37
N SER A 180 -4.35 -7.26 5.90
CA SER A 180 -5.25 -8.25 5.29
C SER A 180 -4.77 -8.60 3.86
N ARG A 181 -5.53 -8.29 2.84
CA ARG A 181 -5.16 -8.45 1.43
C ARG A 181 -3.80 -7.82 1.11
N GLY A 182 -3.52 -6.61 1.64
CA GLY A 182 -2.22 -5.96 1.51
C GLY A 182 -1.09 -6.71 2.20
N GLY A 183 -1.37 -7.32 3.35
CA GLY A 183 -0.43 -8.20 4.03
C GLY A 183 -0.10 -9.44 3.20
N THR A 184 -1.11 -10.06 2.57
CA THR A 184 -0.88 -11.20 1.67
C THR A 184 -0.05 -10.80 0.45
N ASN A 185 -0.24 -9.59 -0.10
CA ASN A 185 0.63 -9.08 -1.16
C ASN A 185 2.09 -8.99 -0.70
N SER A 186 2.33 -8.58 0.55
CA SER A 186 3.69 -8.55 1.11
C SER A 186 4.33 -9.93 1.20
N PHE A 187 3.55 -11.01 1.41
CA PHE A 187 4.08 -12.38 1.33
C PHE A 187 4.58 -12.74 -0.06
N TYR A 188 3.83 -12.42 -1.12
CA TYR A 188 4.33 -12.67 -2.49
C TYR A 188 5.65 -11.96 -2.75
N LEU A 189 5.85 -10.78 -2.17
CA LEU A 189 7.07 -9.99 -2.33
C LEU A 189 8.27 -10.56 -1.56
N SER A 190 8.07 -11.54 -0.68
CA SER A 190 9.15 -12.30 -0.03
C SER A 190 9.70 -13.44 -0.90
N ASP A 191 8.98 -13.83 -1.95
CA ASP A 191 9.42 -14.88 -2.87
C ASP A 191 10.38 -14.31 -3.92
N VAL A 192 11.64 -14.74 -3.86
CA VAL A 192 12.68 -14.31 -4.81
C VAL A 192 12.34 -14.76 -6.24
N LYS A 193 11.70 -15.92 -6.43
CA LYS A 193 11.29 -16.39 -7.76
C LYS A 193 10.25 -15.45 -8.36
N PHE A 194 9.34 -14.93 -7.53
CA PHE A 194 8.36 -13.95 -7.96
C PHE A 194 9.02 -12.60 -8.28
N THR A 195 9.82 -12.06 -7.37
CA THR A 195 10.41 -10.72 -7.52
C THR A 195 11.41 -10.62 -8.66
N SER A 196 12.19 -11.69 -8.91
CA SER A 196 13.15 -11.75 -10.02
C SER A 196 12.50 -11.68 -11.42
N LYS A 197 11.20 -11.98 -11.54
CA LYS A 197 10.45 -11.82 -12.79
C LYS A 197 10.28 -10.36 -13.23
N PHE A 198 10.40 -9.42 -12.31
CA PHE A 198 10.21 -7.99 -12.58
C PHE A 198 11.52 -7.23 -12.70
N ILE A 199 12.51 -7.60 -11.88
CA ILE A 199 13.82 -6.94 -11.83
C ILE A 199 14.86 -8.02 -11.68
N GLU A 200 15.65 -8.25 -12.73
CA GLU A 200 16.72 -9.22 -12.73
C GLU A 200 17.77 -8.90 -11.65
N GLY A 201 18.21 -9.92 -10.92
CA GLY A 201 19.21 -9.78 -9.86
C GLY A 201 18.73 -9.01 -8.62
N THR A 202 17.44 -8.63 -8.54
CA THR A 202 16.93 -7.95 -7.35
C THR A 202 16.82 -8.91 -6.17
N LYS A 203 17.12 -8.41 -4.98
CA LYS A 203 16.72 -9.04 -3.72
C LYS A 203 15.29 -8.69 -3.29
N GLY A 204 14.55 -7.89 -4.11
CA GLY A 204 13.25 -7.37 -3.76
C GLY A 204 13.30 -6.28 -2.70
N PHE A 205 12.50 -6.43 -1.65
CA PHE A 205 12.42 -5.48 -0.54
C PHE A 205 13.41 -5.82 0.59
N ASP A 206 13.98 -4.79 1.23
CA ASP A 206 14.89 -4.94 2.36
C ASP A 206 14.15 -5.33 3.66
N ALA A 207 12.87 -4.94 3.78
CA ALA A 207 12.01 -5.26 4.92
C ALA A 207 10.60 -5.59 4.45
N ILE A 208 10.01 -6.62 5.02
CA ILE A 208 8.67 -7.10 4.66
C ILE A 208 7.89 -7.32 5.95
N LEU A 209 6.78 -6.59 6.12
CA LEU A 209 5.90 -6.68 7.29
C LEU A 209 4.47 -6.98 6.84
N PRO A 210 4.07 -8.26 6.74
CA PRO A 210 2.69 -8.62 6.44
C PRO A 210 1.83 -8.50 7.69
N GLU A 211 0.82 -7.63 7.65
CA GLU A 211 -0.11 -7.42 8.75
C GLU A 211 -1.41 -8.21 8.51
N ALA A 212 -1.79 -9.09 9.44
CA ALA A 212 -3.02 -9.89 9.35
C ALA A 212 -3.22 -10.53 7.96
N ALA A 213 -2.14 -11.03 7.37
CA ALA A 213 -2.15 -11.65 6.07
C ALA A 213 -2.93 -12.97 6.08
N GLU A 214 -3.59 -13.28 4.97
CA GLU A 214 -4.20 -14.58 4.78
C GLU A 214 -3.10 -15.61 4.46
N CYS A 215 -3.05 -16.70 5.24
CA CYS A 215 -2.04 -17.76 5.06
C CYS A 215 -2.40 -18.77 3.95
N ARG A 216 -3.56 -18.64 3.33
CA ARG A 216 -3.95 -19.45 2.18
C ARG A 216 -3.36 -18.84 0.92
N MET A 217 -2.16 -19.28 0.56
CA MET A 217 -1.64 -19.05 -0.79
C MET A 217 -2.17 -20.20 -1.66
N ALA A 218 -3.15 -19.88 -2.50
CA ALA A 218 -3.68 -20.80 -3.48
C ALA A 218 -2.72 -20.91 -4.68
#